data_7ee08de16150bb0993ec9b5e20ebd6cd
#
_entry.id   7ee08de16150bb0993ec9b5e20ebd6cd
#
_cell.length_a   1.000
_cell.length_b   1.000
_cell.length_c   1.000
_cell.angle_alpha   90.00
_cell.angle_beta   90.00
_cell.angle_gamma   90.00
#
_symmetry.space_group_name_H-M   'P 1'
#
loop_
_entity.id
_entity.type
_entity.pdbx_description
1 polymer ?
#
loop_
_entity_poly.entity_id
_entity_poly.type
_entity_poly.pdbx_seq_one_letter_code
_entity_poly.pdbx_strand_id
1 'polypeptide(L)'
;EDMDESLPPAARSAARKTAGLKTMLEAQKWEGIFAGIRRDEEGTRAKERYFSPRSGAGVWDSKDQPPEFWGQFNTDFPPNTHLRIHPLLHWTEVDIWRYIQREDIPVVPLYFAKDGKRFRSLGEEGITFPIDSTATTLDEIIEELEATRAPERAGRAMDHEAEDAFERLRAHGYL
;
A
#
# COMPACT_ATOMS: atom_id res chain seq x y z
N GLU A 1 12.01 -21.37 6.57
CA GLU A 1 10.66 -21.71 7.08
C GLU A 1 9.81 -22.12 5.90
N ASP A 2 9.30 -23.35 5.95
CA ASP A 2 8.44 -23.91 4.92
C ASP A 2 7.12 -23.14 4.92
N MET A 3 6.93 -22.33 3.88
CA MET A 3 5.65 -21.67 3.67
C MET A 3 4.66 -22.65 3.06
N ASP A 4 3.43 -22.61 3.54
CA ASP A 4 2.35 -23.47 3.06
C ASP A 4 2.15 -23.27 1.54
N GLU A 5 2.60 -24.25 0.77
CA GLU A 5 2.49 -24.25 -0.70
C GLU A 5 1.04 -24.33 -1.19
N SER A 6 0.10 -24.69 -0.31
CA SER A 6 -1.33 -24.74 -0.63
C SER A 6 -1.97 -23.35 -0.76
N LEU A 7 -1.31 -22.31 -0.24
CA LEU A 7 -1.83 -20.93 -0.34
C LEU A 7 -1.68 -20.37 -1.76
N PRO A 8 -2.63 -19.54 -2.23
CA PRO A 8 -2.50 -18.80 -3.48
C PRO A 8 -1.21 -17.97 -3.53
N PRO A 9 -0.61 -17.73 -4.72
CA PRO A 9 0.65 -17.00 -4.86
C PRO A 9 0.66 -15.63 -4.17
N ALA A 10 -0.44 -14.88 -4.25
CA ALA A 10 -0.58 -13.58 -3.63
C ALA A 10 -0.58 -13.66 -2.09
N ALA A 11 -1.26 -14.65 -1.51
CA ALA A 11 -1.27 -14.87 -0.06
C ALA A 11 0.12 -15.31 0.44
N ARG A 12 0.83 -16.16 -0.29
CA ARG A 12 2.21 -16.55 0.03
C ARG A 12 3.16 -15.35 0.00
N SER A 13 3.04 -14.49 -1.01
CA SER A 13 3.81 -13.26 -1.11
C SER A 13 3.56 -12.34 0.08
N ALA A 14 2.29 -12.15 0.44
CA ALA A 14 1.90 -11.35 1.60
C ALA A 14 2.47 -11.91 2.91
N ALA A 15 2.35 -13.22 3.13
CA ALA A 15 2.88 -13.88 4.32
C ALA A 15 4.41 -13.74 4.43
N ARG A 16 5.14 -13.91 3.30
CA ARG A 16 6.59 -13.74 3.25
C ARG A 16 7.03 -12.32 3.59
N LYS A 17 6.37 -11.31 3.03
CA LYS A 17 6.67 -9.91 3.32
C LYS A 17 6.41 -9.57 4.78
N THR A 18 5.31 -10.07 5.33
CA THR A 18 4.96 -9.88 6.74
C THR A 18 5.99 -10.53 7.67
N ALA A 19 6.40 -11.77 7.39
CA ALA A 19 7.41 -12.47 8.19
C ALA A 19 8.76 -11.74 8.13
N GLY A 20 9.20 -11.35 6.93
CA GLY A 20 10.46 -10.59 6.77
C GLY A 20 10.44 -9.25 7.52
N LEU A 21 9.33 -8.53 7.46
CA LEU A 21 9.19 -7.28 8.18
C LEU A 21 9.23 -7.47 9.71
N LYS A 22 8.52 -8.46 10.24
CA LYS A 22 8.56 -8.79 11.67
C LYS A 22 9.98 -9.12 12.13
N THR A 23 10.69 -9.96 11.39
CA THR A 23 12.09 -10.28 11.68
C THR A 23 12.98 -9.04 11.72
N MET A 24 12.81 -8.13 10.76
CA MET A 24 13.59 -6.88 10.74
C MET A 24 13.24 -5.96 11.91
N LEU A 25 11.97 -5.82 12.25
CA LEU A 25 11.51 -5.02 13.39
C LEU A 25 12.12 -5.51 14.70
N GLU A 26 12.09 -6.82 14.92
CA GLU A 26 12.68 -7.45 16.11
C GLU A 26 14.20 -7.26 16.17
N ALA A 27 14.89 -7.44 15.04
CA ALA A 27 16.35 -7.34 14.98
C ALA A 27 16.84 -5.89 15.15
N GLN A 28 16.16 -4.92 14.57
CA GLN A 28 16.59 -3.52 14.54
C GLN A 28 15.94 -2.69 15.66
N LYS A 29 14.91 -3.22 16.34
CA LYS A 29 14.13 -2.52 17.37
C LYS A 29 13.59 -1.15 16.92
N TRP A 30 13.17 -1.05 15.67
CA TRP A 30 12.56 0.17 15.15
C TRP A 30 11.22 0.42 15.82
N GLU A 31 11.01 1.63 16.28
CA GLU A 31 9.76 2.07 16.90
C GLU A 31 8.70 2.47 15.86
N GLY A 32 9.11 2.78 14.63
CA GLY A 32 8.20 3.14 13.54
C GLY A 32 8.76 2.89 12.16
N ILE A 33 7.84 2.75 11.21
CA ILE A 33 8.14 2.57 9.78
C ILE A 33 7.29 3.54 8.97
N PHE A 34 7.91 4.22 8.02
CA PHE A 34 7.18 4.94 6.98
C PHE A 34 6.64 3.99 5.93
N ALA A 35 5.37 4.15 5.58
CA ALA A 35 4.73 3.40 4.49
C ALA A 35 3.99 4.36 3.56
N GLY A 36 4.18 4.17 2.26
CA GLY A 36 3.64 5.02 1.20
C GLY A 36 2.21 4.68 0.80
N ILE A 37 1.37 4.22 1.74
CA ILE A 37 -0.02 3.89 1.44
C ILE A 37 -0.89 5.14 1.34
N ARG A 38 -1.96 5.05 0.55
CA ARG A 38 -2.98 6.09 0.38
C ARG A 38 -4.38 5.51 0.57
N ARG A 39 -5.32 6.35 0.99
CA ARG A 39 -6.73 5.94 1.19
C ARG A 39 -7.43 5.58 -0.12
N ASP A 40 -7.02 6.19 -1.23
CA ASP A 40 -7.63 5.98 -2.54
C ASP A 40 -7.21 4.69 -3.25
N GLU A 41 -6.17 4.00 -2.75
CA GLU A 41 -5.70 2.77 -3.38
C GLU A 41 -6.70 1.62 -3.29
N GLU A 42 -7.34 1.48 -2.12
CA GLU A 42 -8.33 0.43 -1.83
C GLU A 42 -9.16 0.74 -0.57
N GLY A 43 -10.37 0.19 -0.47
CA GLY A 43 -11.31 0.48 0.61
C GLY A 43 -10.79 0.15 2.01
N THR A 44 -10.00 -0.92 2.16
CA THR A 44 -9.43 -1.30 3.48
C THR A 44 -8.47 -0.27 4.03
N ARG A 45 -7.77 0.48 3.16
CA ARG A 45 -6.83 1.54 3.56
C ARG A 45 -7.52 2.82 4.01
N ALA A 46 -8.80 2.99 3.72
CA ALA A 46 -9.58 4.12 4.20
C ALA A 46 -9.65 4.19 5.74
N LYS A 47 -9.51 3.06 6.43
CA LYS A 47 -9.53 2.96 7.89
C LYS A 47 -8.20 3.30 8.56
N GLU A 48 -7.14 3.49 7.81
CA GLU A 48 -5.81 3.80 8.35
C GLU A 48 -5.71 5.23 8.88
N ARG A 49 -4.72 5.42 9.75
CA ARG A 49 -4.34 6.68 10.36
C ARG A 49 -2.95 7.11 9.91
N TYR A 50 -2.64 8.40 10.04
CA TYR A 50 -1.27 8.90 9.81
C TYR A 50 -0.26 8.25 10.74
N PHE A 51 -0.63 8.11 12.02
CA PHE A 51 0.13 7.39 13.03
C PHE A 51 -0.69 6.19 13.48
N SER A 52 -0.48 5.06 12.85
CA SER A 52 -1.27 3.86 13.05
C SER A 52 -0.52 2.88 13.97
N PRO A 53 -0.94 2.75 15.24
CA PRO A 53 -0.27 1.88 16.19
C PRO A 53 -0.49 0.41 15.85
N ARG A 54 0.53 -0.37 16.15
CA ARG A 54 0.51 -1.85 16.14
C ARG A 54 0.90 -2.32 17.52
N SER A 55 0.24 -3.34 18.04
CA SER A 55 0.64 -3.96 19.30
C SER A 55 2.07 -4.53 19.23
N GLY A 56 2.68 -4.86 20.35
CA GLY A 56 3.98 -5.53 20.40
C GLY A 56 4.02 -6.85 19.61
N ALA A 57 2.87 -7.50 19.36
CA ALA A 57 2.73 -8.65 18.47
C ALA A 57 2.55 -8.27 16.99
N GLY A 58 2.57 -6.97 16.65
CA GLY A 58 2.35 -6.47 15.30
C GLY A 58 0.89 -6.46 14.84
N VAL A 59 -0.07 -6.68 15.75
CA VAL A 59 -1.49 -6.73 15.43
C VAL A 59 -2.04 -5.31 15.25
N TRP A 60 -2.84 -5.13 14.21
CA TRP A 60 -3.59 -3.91 13.95
C TRP A 60 -5.07 -4.11 14.27
N ASP A 61 -5.62 -3.25 15.13
CA ASP A 61 -7.04 -3.18 15.39
C ASP A 61 -7.62 -1.94 14.73
N SER A 62 -8.44 -2.12 13.71
CA SER A 62 -9.05 -1.01 12.95
C SER A 62 -10.11 -0.25 13.76
N LYS A 63 -10.63 -0.84 14.84
CA LYS A 63 -11.64 -0.22 15.70
C LYS A 63 -11.04 0.58 16.83
N ASP A 64 -9.83 0.21 17.26
CA ASP A 64 -9.09 0.85 18.35
C ASP A 64 -7.92 1.67 17.78
N GLN A 65 -8.22 2.56 16.83
CA GLN A 65 -7.25 3.51 16.30
C GLN A 65 -7.49 4.89 16.88
N PRO A 66 -6.42 5.64 17.25
CA PRO A 66 -6.57 6.98 17.78
C PRO A 66 -7.30 7.88 16.77
N PRO A 67 -8.18 8.77 17.24
CA PRO A 67 -8.79 9.76 16.36
C PRO A 67 -7.75 10.78 15.88
N GLU A 68 -7.84 11.17 14.61
CA GLU A 68 -6.99 12.19 14.00
C GLU A 68 -7.89 13.26 13.37
N PHE A 69 -8.08 14.38 14.09
CA PHE A 69 -8.93 15.48 13.67
C PHE A 69 -8.16 16.80 13.61
N TRP A 70 -8.45 17.62 12.62
CA TRP A 70 -7.91 18.98 12.48
C TRP A 70 -6.39 19.07 12.53
N GLY A 71 -5.66 18.06 12.03
CA GLY A 71 -4.19 18.02 12.08
C GLY A 71 -3.60 17.72 13.46
N GLN A 72 -4.43 17.26 14.41
CA GLN A 72 -3.97 16.78 15.71
C GLN A 72 -3.76 15.28 15.68
N PHE A 73 -2.59 14.85 16.12
CA PHE A 73 -2.18 13.45 16.10
C PHE A 73 -1.82 13.01 17.51
N ASN A 74 -2.26 11.82 17.90
CA ASN A 74 -1.74 11.18 19.10
C ASN A 74 -0.39 10.55 18.79
N THR A 75 0.64 10.90 19.57
CA THR A 75 1.99 10.35 19.46
C THR A 75 2.46 9.71 20.77
N ASP A 76 1.60 9.68 21.79
CA ASP A 76 1.86 9.02 23.07
C ASP A 76 1.21 7.62 23.04
N PHE A 77 2.02 6.58 22.91
CA PHE A 77 1.60 5.20 22.80
C PHE A 77 2.22 4.33 23.89
N PRO A 78 1.56 3.24 24.29
CA PRO A 78 2.09 2.31 25.27
C PRO A 78 3.49 1.79 24.88
N PRO A 79 4.34 1.44 25.85
CA PRO A 79 5.62 0.78 25.58
C PRO A 79 5.43 -0.46 24.69
N ASN A 80 6.40 -0.72 23.81
CA ASN A 80 6.40 -1.78 22.82
C ASN A 80 5.32 -1.63 21.72
N THR A 81 4.71 -0.46 21.57
CA THR A 81 3.90 -0.14 20.39
C THR A 81 4.84 0.18 19.23
N HIS A 82 4.54 -0.42 18.08
CA HIS A 82 5.21 -0.09 16.82
C HIS A 82 4.28 0.77 15.97
N LEU A 83 4.82 1.85 15.39
CA LEU A 83 4.03 2.77 14.56
C LEU A 83 4.22 2.49 13.07
N ARG A 84 3.11 2.52 12.33
CA ARG A 84 3.10 2.74 10.89
C ARG A 84 2.80 4.20 10.63
N ILE A 85 3.69 4.88 9.92
CA ILE A 85 3.59 6.31 9.64
C ILE A 85 3.28 6.46 8.15
N HIS A 86 2.14 7.07 7.83
CA HIS A 86 1.61 7.15 6.48
C HIS A 86 1.54 8.60 5.98
N PRO A 87 2.64 9.22 5.57
CA PRO A 87 2.66 10.65 5.23
C PRO A 87 1.86 10.99 3.98
N LEU A 88 1.61 10.01 3.10
CA LEU A 88 0.87 10.18 1.85
C LEU A 88 -0.60 9.78 1.94
N LEU A 89 -1.10 9.50 3.15
CA LEU A 89 -2.39 8.85 3.35
C LEU A 89 -3.58 9.57 2.70
N HIS A 90 -3.56 10.90 2.62
CA HIS A 90 -4.61 11.72 2.02
C HIS A 90 -4.38 12.10 0.55
N TRP A 91 -3.22 11.74 0.01
CA TRP A 91 -2.91 12.00 -1.39
C TRP A 91 -3.72 11.06 -2.29
N THR A 92 -4.06 11.54 -3.47
CA THR A 92 -4.60 10.71 -4.55
C THR A 92 -3.48 10.19 -5.44
N GLU A 93 -3.80 9.18 -6.26
CA GLU A 93 -2.86 8.70 -7.28
C GLU A 93 -2.42 9.83 -8.22
N VAL A 94 -3.36 10.69 -8.63
CA VAL A 94 -3.06 11.86 -9.46
C VAL A 94 -2.11 12.83 -8.77
N ASP A 95 -2.28 13.06 -7.46
CA ASP A 95 -1.38 13.93 -6.68
C ASP A 95 0.06 13.39 -6.69
N ILE A 96 0.23 12.07 -6.59
CA ILE A 96 1.56 11.43 -6.68
C ILE A 96 2.19 11.70 -8.05
N TRP A 97 1.45 11.50 -9.14
CA TRP A 97 1.99 11.72 -10.48
C TRP A 97 2.30 13.19 -10.77
N ARG A 98 1.46 14.11 -10.31
CA ARG A 98 1.74 15.55 -10.37
C ARG A 98 2.97 15.95 -9.55
N TYR A 99 3.16 15.32 -8.39
CA TYR A 99 4.34 15.54 -7.57
C TYR A 99 5.60 15.01 -8.25
N ILE A 100 5.56 13.80 -8.81
CA ILE A 100 6.65 13.21 -9.59
C ILE A 100 7.06 14.14 -10.74
N GLN A 101 6.09 14.66 -11.47
CA GLN A 101 6.32 15.59 -12.58
C GLN A 101 6.94 16.91 -12.11
N ARG A 102 6.39 17.50 -11.05
CA ARG A 102 6.86 18.78 -10.52
C ARG A 102 8.29 18.72 -10.00
N GLU A 103 8.64 17.63 -9.31
CA GLU A 103 9.95 17.45 -8.69
C GLU A 103 10.94 16.70 -9.58
N ASP A 104 10.56 16.39 -10.84
CA ASP A 104 11.38 15.63 -11.80
C ASP A 104 11.92 14.31 -11.22
N ILE A 105 11.04 13.58 -10.53
CA ILE A 105 11.42 12.31 -9.89
C ILE A 105 11.52 11.20 -10.94
N PRO A 106 12.65 10.49 -11.03
CA PRO A 106 12.80 9.41 -11.98
C PRO A 106 11.89 8.24 -11.63
N VAL A 107 11.18 7.72 -12.61
CA VAL A 107 10.31 6.55 -12.48
C VAL A 107 10.73 5.42 -13.42
N VAL A 108 10.38 4.20 -13.06
CA VAL A 108 10.74 3.03 -13.89
C VAL A 108 9.96 3.03 -15.21
N PRO A 109 10.58 2.58 -16.32
CA PRO A 109 9.94 2.58 -17.64
C PRO A 109 8.63 1.77 -17.73
N LEU A 110 8.40 0.82 -16.83
CA LEU A 110 7.19 0.01 -16.80
C LEU A 110 5.90 0.79 -16.55
N TYR A 111 5.99 1.99 -16.02
CA TYR A 111 4.85 2.88 -15.86
C TYR A 111 4.39 3.54 -17.17
N PHE A 112 5.24 3.59 -18.19
CA PHE A 112 4.91 4.13 -19.49
C PHE A 112 4.44 3.03 -20.44
N ALA A 113 3.55 3.38 -21.35
CA ALA A 113 3.00 2.43 -22.30
C ALA A 113 4.06 1.92 -23.28
N LYS A 114 4.09 0.60 -23.44
CA LYS A 114 4.82 -0.10 -24.47
C LYS A 114 3.91 -1.16 -25.08
N ASP A 115 3.82 -1.19 -26.40
CA ASP A 115 2.97 -2.13 -27.13
C ASP A 115 1.49 -2.09 -26.70
N GLY A 116 0.98 -0.88 -26.38
CA GLY A 116 -0.40 -0.65 -25.97
C GLY A 116 -0.71 -1.01 -24.52
N LYS A 117 0.30 -1.23 -23.69
CA LYS A 117 0.13 -1.64 -22.27
C LYS A 117 1.12 -0.93 -21.36
N ARG A 118 0.68 -0.62 -20.14
CA ARG A 118 1.54 -0.13 -19.05
C ARG A 118 1.16 -0.75 -17.71
N PHE A 119 2.04 -0.68 -16.75
CA PHE A 119 1.67 -0.97 -15.36
C PHE A 119 1.17 0.31 -14.68
N ARG A 120 0.04 0.24 -14.01
CA ARG A 120 -0.49 1.32 -13.18
C ARG A 120 0.07 1.24 -11.76
N SER A 121 0.29 0.01 -11.27
CA SER A 121 1.00 -0.24 -10.02
C SER A 121 1.94 -1.43 -10.21
N LEU A 122 3.03 -1.46 -9.47
CA LEU A 122 4.03 -2.53 -9.55
C LEU A 122 4.01 -3.40 -8.29
N GLY A 123 4.11 -4.70 -8.49
CA GLY A 123 4.19 -5.72 -7.47
C GLY A 123 5.04 -6.89 -7.96
N GLU A 124 4.77 -8.09 -7.47
CA GLU A 124 5.43 -9.30 -7.94
C GLU A 124 4.85 -9.76 -9.28
N GLU A 125 5.69 -10.40 -10.09
CA GLU A 125 5.27 -11.09 -11.31
C GLU A 125 4.17 -12.11 -11.01
N GLY A 126 3.14 -12.16 -11.85
CA GLY A 126 1.97 -13.02 -11.65
C GLY A 126 0.95 -12.53 -10.62
N ILE A 127 1.22 -11.38 -9.95
CA ILE A 127 0.28 -10.75 -9.02
C ILE A 127 -0.20 -9.40 -9.55
N THR A 128 0.67 -8.66 -10.25
CA THR A 128 0.35 -7.38 -10.87
C THR A 128 0.38 -7.52 -12.38
N PHE A 129 -0.67 -7.03 -13.04
CA PHE A 129 -0.82 -7.14 -14.48
C PHE A 129 -0.87 -5.76 -15.14
N PRO A 130 -0.38 -5.63 -16.37
CA PRO A 130 -0.47 -4.38 -17.11
C PRO A 130 -1.92 -4.10 -17.52
N ILE A 131 -2.25 -2.83 -17.66
CA ILE A 131 -3.51 -2.32 -18.21
C ILE A 131 -3.30 -1.88 -19.66
N ASP A 132 -4.38 -1.83 -20.44
CA ASP A 132 -4.37 -1.22 -21.76
C ASP A 132 -4.20 0.30 -21.63
N SER A 133 -3.22 0.84 -22.31
CA SER A 133 -2.90 2.27 -22.27
C SER A 133 -1.97 2.66 -23.41
N THR A 134 -2.08 3.90 -23.85
CA THR A 134 -1.17 4.53 -24.83
C THR A 134 -0.30 5.60 -24.18
N ALA A 135 -0.41 5.83 -22.88
CA ALA A 135 0.30 6.90 -22.17
C ALA A 135 1.80 6.62 -22.10
N THR A 136 2.60 7.43 -22.79
CA THR A 136 4.07 7.34 -22.90
C THR A 136 4.80 8.46 -22.18
N THR A 137 4.06 9.45 -21.67
CA THR A 137 4.57 10.62 -20.94
C THR A 137 3.85 10.79 -19.61
N LEU A 138 4.41 11.59 -18.71
CA LEU A 138 3.77 11.90 -17.42
C LEU A 138 2.44 12.65 -17.61
N ASP A 139 2.37 13.58 -18.57
CA ASP A 139 1.15 14.32 -18.88
C ASP A 139 0.02 13.37 -19.32
N GLU A 140 0.32 12.44 -20.22
CA GLU A 140 -0.65 11.45 -20.71
C GLU A 140 -1.10 10.49 -19.61
N ILE A 141 -0.22 10.11 -18.66
CA ILE A 141 -0.58 9.32 -17.50
C ILE A 141 -1.53 10.11 -16.60
N ILE A 142 -1.26 11.37 -16.33
CA ILE A 142 -2.10 12.23 -15.50
C ILE A 142 -3.48 12.40 -16.13
N GLU A 143 -3.56 12.71 -17.43
CA GLU A 143 -4.82 12.83 -18.17
C GLU A 143 -5.64 11.53 -18.13
N GLU A 144 -5.00 10.38 -18.34
CA GLU A 144 -5.65 9.07 -18.24
C GLU A 144 -6.23 8.82 -16.84
N LEU A 145 -5.47 9.17 -15.79
CA LEU A 145 -5.89 8.98 -14.40
C LEU A 145 -7.02 9.93 -13.99
N GLU A 146 -7.04 11.16 -14.48
CA GLU A 146 -8.13 12.11 -14.26
C GLU A 146 -9.44 11.67 -14.94
N ALA A 147 -9.34 10.96 -16.05
CA ALA A 147 -10.49 10.44 -16.77
C ALA A 147 -11.04 9.11 -16.19
N THR A 148 -10.22 8.36 -15.44
CA THR A 148 -10.61 7.05 -14.91
C THR A 148 -11.33 7.16 -13.57
N ARG A 149 -12.28 6.23 -13.32
CA ARG A 149 -12.92 6.03 -12.01
C ARG A 149 -12.53 4.70 -11.36
N ALA A 150 -11.76 3.88 -12.06
CA ALA A 150 -11.32 2.60 -11.52
C ALA A 150 -10.24 2.80 -10.45
N PRO A 151 -10.30 2.12 -9.30
CA PRO A 151 -9.24 2.15 -8.31
C PRO A 151 -7.89 1.69 -8.88
N GLU A 152 -6.78 2.20 -8.36
CA GLU A 152 -5.43 1.85 -8.83
C GLU A 152 -5.19 0.34 -8.84
N ARG A 153 -5.69 -0.35 -7.84
CA ARG A 153 -5.44 -1.78 -7.62
C ARG A 153 -6.48 -2.71 -8.25
N ALA A 154 -7.45 -2.18 -8.99
CA ALA A 154 -8.55 -2.97 -9.59
C ALA A 154 -8.12 -4.08 -10.56
N GLY A 155 -6.86 -4.21 -10.90
CA GLY A 155 -6.32 -5.28 -11.75
C GLY A 155 -5.41 -6.27 -11.03
N ARG A 156 -5.30 -6.20 -9.69
CA ARG A 156 -4.46 -7.15 -8.95
C ARG A 156 -5.20 -8.44 -8.63
N ALA A 157 -4.49 -9.56 -8.65
CA ALA A 157 -5.07 -10.89 -8.37
C ALA A 157 -5.79 -10.98 -7.00
N MET A 158 -5.41 -10.14 -6.03
CA MET A 158 -6.03 -10.13 -4.69
C MET A 158 -7.29 -9.26 -4.60
N ASP A 159 -7.56 -8.40 -5.55
CA ASP A 159 -8.71 -7.48 -5.50
C ASP A 159 -10.03 -8.19 -5.81
N HIS A 160 -9.95 -9.43 -6.26
CA HIS A 160 -11.10 -10.34 -6.44
C HIS A 160 -11.42 -11.15 -5.16
N GLU A 161 -10.56 -11.09 -4.15
CA GLU A 161 -10.83 -11.68 -2.84
C GLU A 161 -11.62 -10.67 -2.00
N ALA A 162 -12.60 -11.18 -1.23
CA ALA A 162 -13.51 -10.34 -0.46
C ALA A 162 -12.74 -9.34 0.45
N GLU A 163 -13.26 -8.12 0.62
CA GLU A 163 -12.70 -7.06 1.49
C GLU A 163 -12.28 -7.60 2.88
N ASP A 164 -13.02 -8.56 3.40
CA ASP A 164 -12.75 -9.25 4.67
C ASP A 164 -11.41 -10.01 4.70
N ALA A 165 -10.94 -10.52 3.56
CA ALA A 165 -9.67 -11.25 3.49
C ALA A 165 -8.47 -10.28 3.66
N PHE A 166 -8.56 -9.10 3.08
CA PHE A 166 -7.56 -8.05 3.25
C PHE A 166 -7.51 -7.49 4.67
N GLU A 167 -8.67 -7.26 5.29
CA GLU A 167 -8.70 -6.83 6.69
C GLU A 167 -8.04 -7.86 7.61
N ARG A 168 -8.30 -9.14 7.39
CA ARG A 168 -7.65 -10.22 8.15
C ARG A 168 -6.14 -10.24 7.95
N LEU A 169 -5.66 -10.12 6.72
CA LEU A 169 -4.22 -10.06 6.44
C LEU A 169 -3.57 -8.85 7.12
N ARG A 170 -4.21 -7.68 7.09
CA ARG A 170 -3.71 -6.47 7.75
C ARG A 170 -3.75 -6.57 9.27
N ALA A 171 -4.78 -7.16 9.84
CA ALA A 171 -4.86 -7.44 11.27
C ALA A 171 -3.68 -8.30 11.75
N HIS A 172 -3.15 -9.18 10.90
CA HIS A 172 -1.96 -10.00 11.17
C HIS A 172 -0.63 -9.34 10.79
N GLY A 173 -0.63 -8.05 10.44
CA GLY A 173 0.56 -7.26 10.21
C GLY A 173 1.00 -7.13 8.74
N TYR A 174 0.14 -7.47 7.78
CA TYR A 174 0.38 -7.16 6.37
C TYR A 174 0.29 -5.65 6.12
N LEU A 175 1.17 -5.13 5.26
CA LEU A 175 1.21 -3.72 4.82
C LEU A 175 0.14 -3.41 3.80
#